data_5252b91877cc3a9748f285b82049e4e8
#
_entry.id   5252b91877cc3a9748f285b82049e4e8
#
_cell.length_a   1.000
_cell.length_b   1.000
_cell.length_c   1.000
_cell.angle_alpha   90.00
_cell.angle_beta   90.00
_cell.angle_gamma   90.00
#
_symmetry.space_group_name_H-M   'P 1'
#
loop_
_entity.id
_entity.type
_entity.pdbx_description
1 polymer ?
#
loop_
_entity_poly.entity_id
_entity_poly.type
_entity_poly.pdbx_seq_one_letter_code
_entity_poly.pdbx_strand_id
1 'polypeptide(L)'
;VLSKNGQEYSLRHNHRSVKALVEAVDALFQRQMDFGEEVFYSPVEAGFRPHPPLIDGQGENHQPLRWVQLNDKKAEPIQVAWKIRDLLNQGIEEKLYLAEKTGPKYLIENDIAILSKNHDGLDKVQYELERLGIRVNRPSKRSVFDHQVAKDVGAVLTAIMHPYDEGKIKRALLSRLLGFNLQQLIQLEAQADGLSQFIYDFDCIREMWLEKGFLTAWQYCLNLF
;
A
#
# COMPACT_ATOMS: atom_id res chain seq x y z
N VAL A 1 26.87 -0.79 -15.47
CA VAL A 1 27.93 -1.09 -16.45
C VAL A 1 27.25 -1.56 -17.71
N LEU A 2 27.06 -0.64 -18.66
CA LEU A 2 26.51 -0.99 -19.98
C LEU A 2 27.59 -1.75 -20.77
N SER A 3 27.22 -2.84 -21.43
CA SER A 3 28.11 -3.59 -22.29
C SER A 3 28.62 -2.69 -23.41
N LYS A 4 29.87 -2.87 -23.84
CA LYS A 4 30.53 -2.07 -24.90
C LYS A 4 29.81 -2.00 -26.25
N ASN A 5 28.66 -2.67 -26.42
CA ASN A 5 27.84 -2.73 -27.64
C ASN A 5 26.39 -2.31 -27.44
N GLY A 6 26.06 -1.63 -26.33
CA GLY A 6 24.70 -1.11 -26.09
C GLY A 6 24.46 0.21 -26.84
N GLN A 7 23.29 0.36 -27.46
CA GLN A 7 22.82 1.67 -27.94
C GLN A 7 22.25 2.46 -26.78
N GLU A 8 22.67 3.70 -26.61
CA GLU A 8 22.17 4.61 -25.61
C GLU A 8 20.95 5.37 -26.18
N TYR A 9 19.82 5.29 -25.46
CA TYR A 9 18.61 6.01 -25.81
C TYR A 9 18.29 7.01 -24.72
N SER A 10 18.07 8.29 -25.06
CA SER A 10 17.60 9.30 -24.12
C SER A 10 16.16 9.70 -24.40
N LEU A 11 15.35 9.83 -23.35
CA LEU A 11 13.98 10.31 -23.41
C LEU A 11 13.97 11.82 -23.12
N ARG A 12 13.96 12.63 -24.17
CA ARG A 12 14.05 14.10 -24.07
C ARG A 12 12.73 14.78 -23.71
N HIS A 13 11.58 14.10 -23.89
CA HIS A 13 10.27 14.72 -23.69
C HIS A 13 9.52 14.05 -22.53
N ASN A 14 9.05 14.86 -21.58
CA ASN A 14 8.18 14.44 -20.51
C ASN A 14 6.71 14.63 -20.93
N HIS A 15 6.02 13.53 -21.19
CA HIS A 15 4.60 13.51 -21.57
C HIS A 15 3.65 13.30 -20.39
N ARG A 16 4.15 13.31 -19.15
CA ARG A 16 3.37 12.99 -17.94
C ARG A 16 3.03 14.23 -17.11
N SER A 17 3.82 15.28 -17.18
CA SER A 17 3.70 16.46 -16.33
C SER A 17 3.30 17.70 -17.11
N VAL A 18 2.68 18.66 -16.44
CA VAL A 18 2.42 19.98 -17.01
C VAL A 18 3.72 20.70 -17.32
N LYS A 19 3.72 21.54 -18.36
CA LYS A 19 4.90 22.25 -18.83
C LYS A 19 5.59 23.06 -17.72
N ALA A 20 4.83 23.80 -16.94
CA ALA A 20 5.38 24.61 -15.85
C ALA A 20 6.14 23.78 -14.80
N LEU A 21 5.68 22.55 -14.50
CA LEU A 21 6.39 21.66 -13.57
C LEU A 21 7.69 21.13 -14.20
N VAL A 22 7.66 20.74 -15.46
CA VAL A 22 8.86 20.29 -16.18
C VAL A 22 9.93 21.38 -16.17
N GLU A 23 9.55 22.62 -16.54
CA GLU A 23 10.46 23.77 -16.56
C GLU A 23 11.01 24.13 -15.17
N ALA A 24 10.17 24.05 -14.12
CA ALA A 24 10.61 24.32 -12.76
C ALA A 24 11.62 23.28 -12.25
N VAL A 25 11.38 22.00 -12.54
CA VAL A 25 12.29 20.90 -12.18
C VAL A 25 13.58 20.99 -13.00
N ASP A 26 13.48 21.23 -14.30
CA ASP A 26 14.64 21.40 -15.18
C ASP A 26 15.54 22.55 -14.71
N ALA A 27 14.96 23.72 -14.41
CA ALA A 27 15.70 24.86 -13.86
C ALA A 27 16.38 24.58 -12.52
N LEU A 28 15.80 23.70 -11.70
CA LEU A 28 16.40 23.26 -10.44
C LEU A 28 17.65 22.41 -10.70
N PHE A 29 17.55 21.41 -11.59
CA PHE A 29 18.64 20.47 -11.86
C PHE A 29 19.74 21.07 -12.74
N GLN A 30 19.45 22.05 -13.57
CA GLN A 30 20.46 22.80 -14.33
C GLN A 30 21.46 23.58 -13.45
N ARG A 31 21.12 23.84 -12.18
CA ARG A 31 22.04 24.47 -11.22
C ARG A 31 23.22 23.60 -10.85
N GLN A 32 23.08 22.29 -10.98
CA GLN A 32 24.14 21.32 -10.77
C GLN A 32 23.99 20.21 -11.81
N MET A 33 24.83 20.29 -12.85
CA MET A 33 24.77 19.36 -13.99
C MET A 33 25.49 18.04 -13.73
N ASP A 34 26.42 18.01 -12.78
CA ASP A 34 27.23 16.86 -12.38
C ASP A 34 26.79 16.39 -10.99
N PHE A 35 26.28 15.15 -10.90
CA PHE A 35 25.85 14.51 -9.68
C PHE A 35 26.88 13.49 -9.14
N GLY A 36 28.11 13.48 -9.69
CA GLY A 36 29.17 12.54 -9.35
C GLY A 36 29.01 11.19 -10.05
N GLU A 37 30.04 10.35 -9.96
CA GLU A 37 30.04 8.98 -10.51
C GLU A 37 29.62 8.90 -11.99
N GLU A 38 29.99 9.87 -12.81
CA GLU A 38 29.65 9.96 -14.24
C GLU A 38 28.14 10.13 -14.50
N VAL A 39 27.36 10.60 -13.52
CA VAL A 39 25.95 10.90 -13.66
C VAL A 39 25.76 12.37 -14.02
N PHE A 40 25.42 12.65 -15.27
CA PHE A 40 25.18 13.99 -15.78
C PHE A 40 23.68 14.22 -15.98
N TYR A 41 23.24 15.43 -15.66
CA TYR A 41 21.87 15.84 -15.94
C TYR A 41 21.70 16.15 -17.43
N SER A 42 20.70 15.52 -18.05
CA SER A 42 20.25 15.85 -19.39
C SER A 42 18.94 16.63 -19.31
N PRO A 43 18.88 17.86 -19.86
CA PRO A 43 17.64 18.65 -19.87
C PRO A 43 16.48 17.92 -20.52
N VAL A 44 15.30 18.10 -19.94
CA VAL A 44 14.06 17.45 -20.38
C VAL A 44 13.04 18.52 -20.78
N GLU A 45 12.48 18.39 -21.96
CA GLU A 45 11.45 19.26 -22.47
C GLU A 45 10.03 18.74 -22.15
N ALA A 46 9.06 19.65 -22.04
CA ALA A 46 7.66 19.26 -21.92
C ALA A 46 7.18 18.63 -23.23
N GLY A 47 6.49 17.52 -23.13
CA GLY A 47 5.92 16.81 -24.27
C GLY A 47 4.73 17.53 -24.90
N PHE A 48 4.35 17.08 -26.09
CA PHE A 48 3.28 17.71 -26.89
C PHE A 48 1.87 17.48 -26.37
N ARG A 49 1.66 16.61 -25.38
CA ARG A 49 0.34 16.35 -24.78
C ARG A 49 0.10 17.37 -23.68
N PRO A 50 -0.87 18.28 -23.84
CA PRO A 50 -1.22 19.21 -22.79
C PRO A 50 -1.87 18.47 -21.62
N HIS A 51 -1.34 18.67 -20.43
CA HIS A 51 -1.99 18.25 -19.19
C HIS A 51 -2.77 19.43 -18.61
N PRO A 52 -3.92 19.16 -17.96
CA PRO A 52 -4.70 20.22 -17.35
C PRO A 52 -3.88 20.88 -16.22
N PRO A 53 -3.75 22.20 -16.22
CA PRO A 53 -3.10 22.91 -15.14
C PRO A 53 -3.97 22.88 -13.88
N LEU A 54 -3.33 22.91 -12.71
CA LEU A 54 -4.00 23.15 -11.45
C LEU A 54 -4.24 24.66 -11.29
N ILE A 55 -5.49 25.04 -11.13
CA ILE A 55 -5.94 26.44 -11.01
C ILE A 55 -6.38 26.68 -9.56
N ASP A 56 -5.98 27.81 -8.99
CA ASP A 56 -6.40 28.25 -7.66
C ASP A 56 -7.67 29.13 -7.71
N GLY A 57 -8.16 29.52 -6.54
CA GLY A 57 -9.39 30.31 -6.42
C GLY A 57 -9.32 31.73 -7.00
N GLN A 58 -8.14 32.17 -7.44
CA GLN A 58 -7.96 33.44 -8.13
C GLN A 58 -7.95 33.27 -9.65
N GLY A 59 -8.09 32.05 -10.16
CA GLY A 59 -8.04 31.72 -11.58
C GLY A 59 -6.63 31.68 -12.15
N GLU A 60 -5.62 31.69 -11.28
CA GLU A 60 -4.22 31.62 -11.65
C GLU A 60 -3.70 30.19 -11.58
N ASN A 61 -2.67 29.91 -12.39
CA ASN A 61 -1.97 28.64 -12.30
C ASN A 61 -1.30 28.49 -10.94
N HIS A 62 -1.67 27.43 -10.23
CA HIS A 62 -1.03 27.08 -8.97
C HIS A 62 0.47 26.87 -9.18
N GLN A 63 1.32 27.42 -8.29
CA GLN A 63 2.77 27.25 -8.40
C GLN A 63 3.15 25.77 -8.51
N PRO A 64 3.89 25.38 -9.56
CA PRO A 64 4.13 23.97 -9.85
C PRO A 64 5.07 23.29 -8.85
N LEU A 65 5.92 24.07 -8.17
CA LEU A 65 6.88 23.59 -7.17
C LEU A 65 6.86 24.53 -5.97
N ARG A 66 6.66 23.94 -4.77
CA ARG A 66 6.70 24.68 -3.50
C ARG A 66 7.62 24.00 -2.51
N TRP A 67 8.43 24.78 -1.84
CA TRP A 67 9.30 24.33 -0.76
C TRP A 67 8.68 24.71 0.57
N VAL A 68 8.64 23.73 1.50
CA VAL A 68 8.22 23.96 2.88
C VAL A 68 9.39 23.59 3.78
N GLN A 69 9.97 24.58 4.45
CA GLN A 69 11.00 24.34 5.44
C GLN A 69 10.36 24.07 6.79
N LEU A 70 10.74 22.98 7.42
CA LEU A 70 10.26 22.57 8.73
C LEU A 70 11.35 22.84 9.76
N ASN A 71 10.94 23.40 10.90
CA ASN A 71 11.85 23.64 12.04
C ASN A 71 12.08 22.38 12.86
N ASP A 72 11.14 21.42 12.82
CA ASP A 72 11.22 20.15 13.53
C ASP A 72 10.77 18.99 12.64
N LYS A 73 11.66 18.00 12.46
CA LYS A 73 11.35 16.78 11.71
C LYS A 73 10.22 15.95 12.32
N LYS A 74 10.00 16.04 13.64
CA LYS A 74 8.90 15.31 14.31
C LYS A 74 7.54 15.88 13.94
N ALA A 75 7.48 17.15 13.58
CA ALA A 75 6.25 17.81 13.13
C ALA A 75 5.93 17.55 11.65
N GLU A 76 6.87 16.98 10.87
CA GLU A 76 6.71 16.75 9.42
C GLU A 76 5.43 16.00 9.07
N PRO A 77 5.10 14.82 9.67
CA PRO A 77 3.90 14.07 9.32
C PRO A 77 2.61 14.86 9.56
N ILE A 78 2.56 15.59 10.69
CA ILE A 78 1.43 16.43 11.06
C ILE A 78 1.24 17.56 10.06
N GLN A 79 2.32 18.26 9.71
CA GLN A 79 2.26 19.39 8.78
C GLN A 79 1.88 18.95 7.36
N VAL A 80 2.39 17.80 6.91
CA VAL A 80 1.98 17.20 5.62
C VAL A 80 0.49 16.89 5.63
N ALA A 81 -0.03 16.27 6.68
CA ALA A 81 -1.45 15.94 6.80
C ALA A 81 -2.35 17.19 6.80
N TRP A 82 -1.97 18.22 7.55
CA TRP A 82 -2.70 19.50 7.56
C TRP A 82 -2.66 20.22 6.21
N LYS A 83 -1.50 20.17 5.52
CA LYS A 83 -1.40 20.77 4.19
C LYS A 83 -2.28 20.06 3.17
N ILE A 84 -2.36 18.73 3.22
CA ILE A 84 -3.26 17.95 2.37
C ILE A 84 -4.71 18.29 2.69
N ARG A 85 -5.08 18.38 3.97
CA ARG A 85 -6.43 18.79 4.38
C ARG A 85 -6.79 20.18 3.85
N ASP A 86 -5.86 21.14 3.93
CA ASP A 86 -6.04 22.48 3.38
C ASP A 86 -6.32 22.45 1.87
N LEU A 87 -5.54 21.66 1.11
CA LEU A 87 -5.75 21.50 -0.33
C LEU A 87 -7.09 20.85 -0.66
N LEU A 88 -7.50 19.81 0.09
CA LEU A 88 -8.80 19.16 -0.09
C LEU A 88 -9.96 20.08 0.25
N ASN A 89 -9.84 20.89 1.30
CA ASN A 89 -10.85 21.89 1.64
C ASN A 89 -11.02 22.92 0.52
N GLN A 90 -9.91 23.37 -0.09
CA GLN A 90 -9.97 24.25 -1.26
C GLN A 90 -10.64 23.59 -2.46
N GLY A 91 -10.48 22.26 -2.63
CA GLY A 91 -11.22 21.49 -3.63
C GLY A 91 -12.73 21.46 -3.35
N ILE A 92 -13.11 21.20 -2.08
CA ILE A 92 -14.52 21.19 -1.64
C ILE A 92 -15.16 22.57 -1.79
N GLU A 93 -14.41 23.64 -1.52
CA GLU A 93 -14.86 25.02 -1.69
C GLU A 93 -14.86 25.50 -3.16
N GLU A 94 -14.58 24.59 -4.10
CA GLU A 94 -14.49 24.87 -5.53
C GLU A 94 -13.42 25.90 -5.93
N LYS A 95 -12.42 26.08 -5.06
CA LYS A 95 -11.32 27.06 -5.26
C LYS A 95 -10.06 26.43 -5.88
N LEU A 96 -9.93 25.09 -5.85
CA LEU A 96 -8.76 24.40 -6.39
C LEU A 96 -9.20 23.26 -7.32
N TYR A 97 -8.85 23.35 -8.59
CA TYR A 97 -9.30 22.39 -9.59
C TYR A 97 -8.29 22.21 -10.73
N LEU A 98 -8.38 21.08 -11.40
CA LEU A 98 -7.71 20.82 -12.67
C LEU A 98 -8.58 21.36 -13.81
N ALA A 99 -8.01 22.19 -14.68
CA ALA A 99 -8.72 22.76 -15.82
C ALA A 99 -8.77 21.77 -16.98
N GLU A 100 -9.65 20.78 -16.89
CA GLU A 100 -9.87 19.78 -17.94
C GLU A 100 -10.71 20.33 -19.10
N LYS A 101 -10.61 19.70 -20.28
CA LYS A 101 -11.38 20.11 -21.46
C LYS A 101 -12.89 19.99 -21.26
N THR A 102 -13.31 19.11 -20.38
CA THR A 102 -14.72 18.84 -20.05
C THR A 102 -15.28 19.77 -18.98
N GLY A 103 -14.42 20.59 -18.35
CA GLY A 103 -14.77 21.50 -17.27
C GLY A 103 -13.81 21.38 -16.07
N PRO A 104 -14.03 22.16 -15.00
CA PRO A 104 -13.21 22.09 -13.79
C PRO A 104 -13.40 20.73 -13.11
N LYS A 105 -12.29 20.07 -12.81
CA LYS A 105 -12.25 18.88 -11.95
C LYS A 105 -11.69 19.28 -10.59
N TYR A 106 -12.53 19.42 -9.60
CA TYR A 106 -12.13 19.81 -8.26
C TYR A 106 -11.25 18.75 -7.61
N LEU A 107 -10.28 19.20 -6.81
CA LEU A 107 -9.27 18.34 -6.20
C LEU A 107 -9.89 17.40 -5.15
N ILE A 108 -9.60 16.11 -5.28
CA ILE A 108 -10.02 15.06 -4.35
C ILE A 108 -8.82 14.22 -3.89
N GLU A 109 -9.00 13.35 -2.89
CA GLU A 109 -7.93 12.52 -2.32
C GLU A 109 -7.16 11.71 -3.36
N ASN A 110 -7.87 11.17 -4.36
CA ASN A 110 -7.27 10.36 -5.42
C ASN A 110 -6.33 11.14 -6.35
N ASP A 111 -6.39 12.47 -6.32
CA ASP A 111 -5.52 13.32 -7.14
C ASP A 111 -4.20 13.66 -6.42
N ILE A 112 -4.04 13.24 -5.15
CA ILE A 112 -2.87 13.55 -4.32
C ILE A 112 -2.03 12.28 -4.10
N ALA A 113 -0.74 12.37 -4.38
CA ALA A 113 0.21 11.31 -4.08
C ALA A 113 1.30 11.79 -3.11
N ILE A 114 1.65 10.95 -2.15
CA ILE A 114 2.71 11.22 -1.17
C ILE A 114 3.87 10.30 -1.46
N LEU A 115 5.05 10.87 -1.64
CA LEU A 115 6.29 10.13 -1.82
C LEU A 115 7.19 10.36 -0.60
N SER A 116 7.78 9.29 -0.09
CA SER A 116 8.76 9.34 0.99
C SER A 116 9.93 8.42 0.69
N LYS A 117 11.09 8.75 1.27
CA LYS A 117 12.31 7.96 1.14
C LYS A 117 12.19 6.59 1.81
N ASN A 118 11.39 6.47 2.87
CA ASN A 118 11.23 5.24 3.65
C ASN A 118 9.76 4.98 4.04
N HIS A 119 9.48 3.74 4.43
CA HIS A 119 8.14 3.32 4.83
C HIS A 119 7.69 3.91 6.18
N ASP A 120 8.62 4.10 7.12
CA ASP A 120 8.32 4.68 8.45
C ASP A 120 7.74 6.11 8.34
N GLY A 121 8.30 6.92 7.45
CA GLY A 121 7.75 8.25 7.14
C GLY A 121 6.32 8.19 6.59
N LEU A 122 6.05 7.25 5.69
CA LEU A 122 4.70 7.04 5.15
C LEU A 122 3.73 6.54 6.22
N ASP A 123 4.15 5.64 7.12
CA ASP A 123 3.30 5.13 8.21
C ASP A 123 2.85 6.27 9.13
N LYS A 124 3.76 7.18 9.47
CA LYS A 124 3.46 8.37 10.31
C LYS A 124 2.52 9.35 9.62
N VAL A 125 2.74 9.62 8.34
CA VAL A 125 1.85 10.51 7.56
C VAL A 125 0.47 9.88 7.40
N GLN A 126 0.38 8.59 7.11
CA GLN A 126 -0.88 7.87 7.03
C GLN A 126 -1.66 7.97 8.34
N TYR A 127 -1.02 7.71 9.48
CA TYR A 127 -1.64 7.82 10.80
C TYR A 127 -2.25 9.22 11.04
N GLU A 128 -1.53 10.30 10.70
CA GLU A 128 -2.03 11.66 10.87
C GLU A 128 -3.18 11.99 9.89
N LEU A 129 -3.14 11.50 8.66
CA LEU A 129 -4.24 11.66 7.69
C LEU A 129 -5.50 10.94 8.14
N GLU A 130 -5.39 9.72 8.64
CA GLU A 130 -6.52 8.95 9.18
C GLU A 130 -7.15 9.63 10.40
N ARG A 131 -6.33 10.24 11.28
CA ARG A 131 -6.82 11.08 12.38
C ARG A 131 -7.63 12.30 11.92
N LEU A 132 -7.32 12.84 10.76
CA LEU A 132 -8.07 13.93 10.13
C LEU A 132 -9.27 13.43 9.31
N GLY A 133 -9.55 12.12 9.29
CA GLY A 133 -10.64 11.51 8.54
C GLY A 133 -10.38 11.40 7.03
N ILE A 134 -9.13 11.57 6.59
CA ILE A 134 -8.74 11.48 5.18
C ILE A 134 -8.39 10.03 4.87
N ARG A 135 -9.06 9.46 3.87
CA ARG A 135 -8.81 8.09 3.42
C ARG A 135 -7.49 8.00 2.64
N VAL A 136 -6.68 7.01 3.00
CA VAL A 136 -5.38 6.77 2.36
C VAL A 136 -5.39 5.41 1.68
N ASN A 137 -5.03 5.37 0.40
CA ASN A 137 -4.77 4.13 -0.31
C ASN A 137 -3.24 3.97 -0.45
N ARG A 138 -2.70 2.95 0.19
CA ARG A 138 -1.28 2.62 0.14
C ARG A 138 -1.08 1.26 -0.49
N PRO A 139 -0.46 1.19 -1.68
CA PRO A 139 -0.05 -0.10 -2.24
C PRO A 139 0.95 -0.74 -1.26
N SER A 140 0.52 -1.78 -0.57
CA SER A 140 1.39 -2.52 0.36
C SER A 140 2.39 -3.35 -0.45
N LYS A 141 3.69 -3.14 -0.18
CA LYS A 141 4.74 -4.08 -0.62
C LYS A 141 4.90 -5.25 0.35
N ARG A 142 4.18 -5.23 1.49
CA ARG A 142 4.21 -6.35 2.42
C ARG A 142 3.53 -7.54 1.77
N SER A 143 4.17 -8.69 1.86
CA SER A 143 3.56 -9.93 1.40
C SER A 143 2.22 -10.16 2.12
N VAL A 144 1.18 -10.55 1.39
CA VAL A 144 -0.08 -10.99 2.02
C VAL A 144 0.16 -12.12 3.02
N PHE A 145 1.22 -12.91 2.82
CA PHE A 145 1.62 -14.00 3.72
C PHE A 145 2.20 -13.52 5.07
N ASP A 146 2.60 -12.26 5.18
CA ASP A 146 3.05 -11.67 6.45
C ASP A 146 1.89 -11.28 7.36
N HIS A 147 0.68 -11.19 6.81
CA HIS A 147 -0.51 -10.84 7.56
C HIS A 147 -0.92 -11.97 8.52
N GLN A 148 -1.46 -11.61 9.70
CA GLN A 148 -1.84 -12.59 10.71
C GLN A 148 -2.88 -13.61 10.19
N VAL A 149 -3.84 -13.15 9.39
CA VAL A 149 -4.85 -14.06 8.78
C VAL A 149 -4.18 -15.12 7.90
N ALA A 150 -3.15 -14.78 7.13
CA ALA A 150 -2.44 -15.77 6.32
C ALA A 150 -1.70 -16.80 7.18
N LYS A 151 -1.15 -16.38 8.33
CA LYS A 151 -0.54 -17.29 9.30
C LYS A 151 -1.56 -18.21 9.93
N ASP A 152 -2.75 -17.70 10.24
CA ASP A 152 -3.86 -18.47 10.77
C ASP A 152 -4.37 -19.51 9.75
N VAL A 153 -4.58 -19.11 8.49
CA VAL A 153 -4.88 -20.03 7.38
C VAL A 153 -3.78 -21.07 7.24
N GLY A 154 -2.52 -20.67 7.24
CA GLY A 154 -1.37 -21.58 7.18
C GLY A 154 -1.34 -22.61 8.31
N ALA A 155 -1.75 -22.22 9.54
CA ALA A 155 -1.85 -23.14 10.66
C ALA A 155 -2.94 -24.20 10.44
N VAL A 156 -4.12 -23.80 9.96
CA VAL A 156 -5.22 -24.72 9.64
C VAL A 156 -4.84 -25.67 8.51
N LEU A 157 -4.28 -25.15 7.40
CA LEU A 157 -3.83 -25.97 6.29
C LEU A 157 -2.75 -26.98 6.72
N THR A 158 -1.85 -26.56 7.62
CA THR A 158 -0.81 -27.43 8.15
C THR A 158 -1.40 -28.56 9.00
N ALA A 159 -2.44 -28.30 9.80
CA ALA A 159 -3.14 -29.32 10.56
C ALA A 159 -3.88 -30.32 9.63
N ILE A 160 -4.54 -29.82 8.57
CA ILE A 160 -5.18 -30.69 7.56
C ILE A 160 -4.14 -31.62 6.91
N MET A 161 -2.98 -31.11 6.56
CA MET A 161 -1.91 -31.92 5.93
C MET A 161 -1.25 -32.92 6.91
N HIS A 162 -1.36 -32.68 8.20
CA HIS A 162 -0.75 -33.51 9.24
C HIS A 162 -1.74 -33.79 10.39
N PRO A 163 -2.86 -34.49 10.13
CA PRO A 163 -3.96 -34.62 11.08
C PRO A 163 -3.62 -35.43 12.34
N TYR A 164 -2.53 -36.18 12.33
CA TYR A 164 -2.06 -36.98 13.49
C TYR A 164 -1.00 -36.24 14.34
N ASP A 165 -0.66 -35.00 13.99
CA ASP A 165 0.24 -34.15 14.76
C ASP A 165 -0.57 -33.21 15.67
N GLU A 166 -0.73 -33.63 16.93
CA GLU A 166 -1.50 -32.86 17.92
C GLU A 166 -1.04 -31.42 18.07
N GLY A 167 0.28 -31.15 18.00
CA GLY A 167 0.82 -29.82 18.12
C GLY A 167 0.33 -28.89 17.00
N LYS A 168 0.20 -29.41 15.78
CA LYS A 168 -0.34 -28.68 14.63
C LYS A 168 -1.84 -28.46 14.77
N ILE A 169 -2.59 -29.46 15.25
CA ILE A 169 -4.02 -29.31 15.53
C ILE A 169 -4.24 -28.24 16.60
N LYS A 170 -3.55 -28.31 17.74
CA LYS A 170 -3.64 -27.30 18.80
C LYS A 170 -3.38 -25.89 18.30
N ARG A 171 -2.36 -25.74 17.46
CA ARG A 171 -2.05 -24.44 16.82
C ARG A 171 -3.16 -23.97 15.88
N ALA A 172 -3.78 -24.87 15.13
CA ALA A 172 -4.90 -24.54 14.26
C ALA A 172 -6.14 -24.13 15.08
N LEU A 173 -6.48 -24.87 16.13
CA LEU A 173 -7.59 -24.56 17.03
C LEU A 173 -7.44 -23.18 17.67
N LEU A 174 -6.23 -22.81 18.11
CA LEU A 174 -5.94 -21.50 18.70
C LEU A 174 -5.85 -20.36 17.65
N SER A 175 -5.97 -20.66 16.36
CA SER A 175 -6.03 -19.62 15.34
C SER A 175 -7.30 -18.79 15.46
N ARG A 176 -7.26 -17.53 14.99
CA ARG A 176 -8.47 -16.69 14.94
C ARG A 176 -9.55 -17.24 14.02
N LEU A 177 -9.17 -18.12 13.12
CA LEU A 177 -10.08 -18.75 12.16
C LEU A 177 -11.01 -19.75 12.84
N LEU A 178 -10.47 -20.59 13.74
CA LEU A 178 -11.22 -21.60 14.47
C LEU A 178 -11.68 -21.13 15.85
N GLY A 179 -11.02 -20.10 16.40
CA GLY A 179 -11.51 -19.29 17.52
C GLY A 179 -11.45 -19.94 18.90
N PHE A 180 -10.77 -21.06 19.06
CA PHE A 180 -10.59 -21.67 20.38
C PHE A 180 -9.67 -20.83 21.26
N ASN A 181 -10.00 -20.72 22.53
CA ASN A 181 -9.14 -20.10 23.51
C ASN A 181 -8.30 -21.12 24.28
N LEU A 182 -7.27 -20.62 24.99
CA LEU A 182 -6.36 -21.48 25.75
C LEU A 182 -7.06 -22.31 26.83
N GLN A 183 -8.10 -21.78 27.49
CA GLN A 183 -8.84 -22.50 28.53
C GLN A 183 -9.60 -23.66 27.93
N GLN A 184 -10.24 -23.50 26.78
CA GLN A 184 -10.93 -24.57 26.07
C GLN A 184 -9.94 -25.67 25.66
N LEU A 185 -8.74 -25.29 25.19
CA LEU A 185 -7.72 -26.26 24.83
C LEU A 185 -7.24 -27.06 26.03
N ILE A 186 -6.99 -26.41 27.18
CA ILE A 186 -6.60 -27.09 28.41
C ILE A 186 -7.71 -28.07 28.88
N GLN A 187 -8.98 -27.69 28.75
CA GLN A 187 -10.09 -28.58 29.08
C GLN A 187 -10.17 -29.81 28.16
N LEU A 188 -9.88 -29.61 26.86
CA LEU A 188 -9.79 -30.73 25.91
C LEU A 188 -8.62 -31.67 26.25
N GLU A 189 -7.46 -31.16 26.60
CA GLU A 189 -6.28 -31.94 26.97
C GLU A 189 -6.48 -32.73 28.30
N ALA A 190 -7.33 -32.22 29.19
CA ALA A 190 -7.66 -32.93 30.45
C ALA A 190 -8.57 -34.15 30.23
N GLN A 191 -9.16 -34.32 29.06
CA GLN A 191 -9.99 -35.47 28.70
C GLN A 191 -9.13 -36.50 27.96
N ALA A 192 -9.29 -37.80 28.31
CA ALA A 192 -8.47 -38.87 27.73
C ALA A 192 -8.48 -38.92 26.18
N ASP A 193 -9.61 -38.53 25.57
CA ASP A 193 -9.81 -38.54 24.11
C ASP A 193 -10.19 -37.14 23.55
N GLY A 194 -9.86 -36.08 24.27
CA GLY A 194 -10.34 -34.74 23.97
C GLY A 194 -9.92 -34.21 22.59
N LEU A 195 -8.81 -34.67 22.03
CA LEU A 195 -8.35 -34.28 20.68
C LEU A 195 -8.72 -35.31 19.60
N SER A 196 -9.22 -36.49 19.96
CA SER A 196 -9.48 -37.57 19.00
C SER A 196 -10.50 -37.20 17.94
N GLN A 197 -11.55 -36.46 18.32
CA GLN A 197 -12.54 -35.98 17.37
C GLN A 197 -11.93 -35.01 16.37
N PHE A 198 -11.05 -34.08 16.81
CA PHE A 198 -10.38 -33.12 15.93
C PHE A 198 -9.40 -33.83 14.98
N ILE A 199 -8.68 -34.86 15.47
CA ILE A 199 -7.83 -35.69 14.61
C ILE A 199 -8.65 -36.29 13.48
N TYR A 200 -9.79 -36.91 13.83
CA TYR A 200 -10.70 -37.48 12.84
C TYR A 200 -11.25 -36.45 11.89
N ASP A 201 -11.69 -35.30 12.37
CA ASP A 201 -12.25 -34.23 11.55
C ASP A 201 -11.22 -33.68 10.54
N PHE A 202 -9.98 -33.41 10.98
CA PHE A 202 -8.90 -32.95 10.11
C PHE A 202 -8.48 -34.03 9.09
N ASP A 203 -8.53 -35.31 9.44
CA ASP A 203 -8.27 -36.42 8.53
C ASP A 203 -9.36 -36.52 7.46
N CYS A 204 -10.63 -36.44 7.83
CA CYS A 204 -11.74 -36.38 6.88
C CYS A 204 -11.63 -35.19 5.92
N ILE A 205 -11.23 -34.02 6.41
CA ILE A 205 -11.00 -32.84 5.55
C ILE A 205 -9.86 -33.10 4.60
N ARG A 206 -8.77 -33.73 5.02
CA ARG A 206 -7.64 -34.12 4.18
C ARG A 206 -8.07 -35.06 3.06
N GLU A 207 -8.81 -36.15 3.40
CA GLU A 207 -9.33 -37.10 2.41
C GLU A 207 -10.26 -36.38 1.39
N MET A 208 -11.15 -35.53 1.89
CA MET A 208 -12.00 -34.72 1.01
C MET A 208 -11.21 -33.83 0.09
N TRP A 209 -10.09 -33.25 0.55
CA TRP A 209 -9.20 -32.44 -0.29
C TRP A 209 -8.58 -33.29 -1.41
N LEU A 210 -8.13 -34.49 -1.10
CA LEU A 210 -7.51 -35.40 -2.08
C LEU A 210 -8.54 -35.89 -3.11
N GLU A 211 -9.76 -36.20 -2.69
CA GLU A 211 -10.80 -36.74 -3.57
C GLU A 211 -11.59 -35.67 -4.35
N LYS A 212 -11.99 -34.58 -3.69
CA LYS A 212 -12.94 -33.59 -4.22
C LYS A 212 -12.34 -32.19 -4.46
N GLY A 213 -11.06 -32.05 -4.15
CA GLY A 213 -10.31 -30.81 -4.36
C GLY A 213 -10.40 -29.82 -3.19
N PHE A 214 -9.48 -28.87 -3.22
CA PHE A 214 -9.24 -27.90 -2.14
C PHE A 214 -10.48 -27.09 -1.73
N LEU A 215 -11.19 -26.53 -2.69
CA LEU A 215 -12.33 -25.63 -2.41
C LEU A 215 -13.42 -26.32 -1.63
N THR A 216 -13.75 -27.57 -1.99
CA THR A 216 -14.79 -28.36 -1.30
C THR A 216 -14.37 -28.66 0.13
N ALA A 217 -13.13 -29.11 0.33
CA ALA A 217 -12.58 -29.41 1.65
C ALA A 217 -12.49 -28.15 2.52
N TRP A 218 -12.10 -27.03 1.95
CA TRP A 218 -12.00 -25.75 2.66
C TRP A 218 -13.36 -25.23 3.10
N GLN A 219 -14.37 -25.27 2.24
CA GLN A 219 -15.74 -24.91 2.61
C GLN A 219 -16.30 -25.82 3.70
N TYR A 220 -16.02 -27.12 3.62
CA TYR A 220 -16.42 -28.05 4.67
C TYR A 220 -15.73 -27.72 6.00
N CYS A 221 -14.42 -27.46 5.99
CA CYS A 221 -13.66 -27.05 7.17
C CYS A 221 -14.25 -25.80 7.85
N LEU A 222 -14.56 -24.76 7.08
CA LEU A 222 -15.13 -23.52 7.60
C LEU A 222 -16.58 -23.65 8.11
N ASN A 223 -17.30 -24.67 7.69
CA ASN A 223 -18.65 -24.95 8.19
C ASN A 223 -18.66 -25.88 9.41
N LEU A 224 -17.58 -26.62 9.62
CA LEU A 224 -17.46 -27.56 10.71
C LEU A 224 -17.05 -26.87 12.03
N PHE A 225 -16.22 -25.85 11.92
CA PHE A 225 -15.66 -25.05 13.02
C PHE A 225 -16.24 -23.64 13.07
#